data_106cf7f97fad4089105e1eb47b1c0240
#
_entry.id   106cf7f97fad4089105e1eb47b1c0240
#
_cell.length_a   1.000
_cell.length_b   1.000
_cell.length_c   1.000
_cell.angle_alpha   90.00
_cell.angle_beta   90.00
_cell.angle_gamma   90.00
#
_symmetry.space_group_name_H-M   'P 1'
#
loop_
_entity.id
_entity.type
_entity.pdbx_description
1 polymer ?
#
loop_
_entity_poly.entity_id
_entity_poly.type
_entity_poly.pdbx_seq_one_letter_code
_entity_poly.pdbx_strand_id
1 'polypeptide(L)'
;MSDHDLDVLLEELHKRLKQARSLDPEARKLLTTVAQDIETALENDDTGAVATEPVEALAVRFEADHPSLAGVLRQIMDTLGKAGI
;
A
#
# COMPACT_ATOMS: atom_id res chain seq x y z
N MET A 1 -10.60 4.33 -13.84
CA MET A 1 -9.56 5.27 -13.67
C MET A 1 -8.68 5.01 -12.49
N SER A 2 -9.21 4.96 -11.30
CA SER A 2 -8.42 4.72 -10.11
C SER A 2 -7.76 3.36 -10.10
N ASP A 3 -8.32 2.37 -10.80
CA ASP A 3 -7.73 1.02 -10.85
C ASP A 3 -6.35 1.03 -11.49
N HIS A 4 -6.17 1.81 -12.55
CA HIS A 4 -4.87 1.92 -13.20
C HIS A 4 -3.86 2.60 -12.27
N ASP A 5 -4.29 3.63 -11.58
CA ASP A 5 -3.43 4.32 -10.62
C ASP A 5 -3.01 3.40 -9.49
N LEU A 6 -3.92 2.58 -9.00
CA LEU A 6 -3.60 1.63 -7.95
C LEU A 6 -2.62 0.57 -8.43
N ASP A 7 -2.77 0.09 -9.67
CA ASP A 7 -1.82 -0.87 -10.24
C ASP A 7 -0.41 -0.29 -10.26
N VAL A 8 -0.28 0.96 -10.70
CA VAL A 8 1.02 1.61 -10.76
C VAL A 8 1.61 1.76 -9.36
N LEU A 9 0.78 2.16 -8.40
CA LEU A 9 1.24 2.32 -7.02
C LEU A 9 1.64 1.00 -6.39
N LEU A 10 0.92 -0.08 -6.69
CA LEU A 10 1.26 -1.41 -6.18
C LEU A 10 2.59 -1.90 -6.76
N GLU A 11 2.82 -1.65 -8.05
CA GLU A 11 4.09 -1.99 -8.66
C GLU A 11 5.23 -1.24 -7.99
N GLU A 12 5.03 0.04 -7.72
CA GLU A 12 6.02 0.86 -7.05
C GLU A 12 6.27 0.33 -5.64
N LEU A 13 5.21 -0.07 -4.95
CA LEU A 13 5.32 -0.64 -3.61
C LEU A 13 6.16 -1.91 -3.61
N HIS A 14 5.88 -2.82 -4.53
CA HIS A 14 6.64 -4.06 -4.65
C HIS A 14 8.11 -3.79 -4.96
N LYS A 15 8.37 -2.84 -5.82
CA LYS A 15 9.73 -2.47 -6.18
C LYS A 15 10.50 -1.97 -4.96
N ARG A 16 9.89 -1.07 -4.19
CA ARG A 16 10.53 -0.51 -3.02
C ARG A 16 10.69 -1.55 -1.92
N LEU A 17 9.74 -2.46 -1.82
CA LEU A 17 9.83 -3.56 -0.86
C LEU A 17 11.04 -4.44 -1.14
N LYS A 18 11.30 -4.73 -2.40
CA LYS A 18 12.46 -5.51 -2.79
C LYS A 18 13.76 -4.78 -2.49
N GLN A 19 13.77 -3.47 -2.61
CA GLN A 19 14.96 -2.66 -2.39
C GLN A 19 15.22 -2.41 -0.91
N ALA A 20 14.23 -2.52 -0.06
CA ALA A 20 14.34 -2.22 1.36
C ALA A 20 14.89 -3.42 2.12
N ARG A 21 16.22 -3.53 2.19
CA ARG A 21 16.87 -4.68 2.81
C ARG A 21 16.84 -4.65 4.33
N SER A 22 16.73 -3.48 4.91
CA SER A 22 16.76 -3.32 6.37
C SER A 22 15.39 -3.38 7.00
N LEU A 23 14.38 -3.78 6.22
CA LEU A 23 13.01 -3.85 6.72
C LEU A 23 12.85 -4.99 7.72
N ASP A 24 12.23 -4.67 8.85
CA ASP A 24 11.89 -5.65 9.86
C ASP A 24 11.00 -6.75 9.25
N PRO A 25 11.28 -8.04 9.52
CA PRO A 25 10.48 -9.13 8.94
C PRO A 25 9.00 -9.02 9.21
N GLU A 26 8.62 -8.57 10.40
CA GLU A 26 7.21 -8.41 10.74
C GLU A 26 6.57 -7.30 9.91
N ALA A 27 7.28 -6.18 9.75
CA ALA A 27 6.79 -5.07 8.96
C ALA A 27 6.67 -5.48 7.48
N ARG A 28 7.64 -6.25 6.99
CA ARG A 28 7.61 -6.75 5.62
C ARG A 28 6.39 -7.65 5.40
N LYS A 29 6.10 -8.51 6.37
CA LYS A 29 4.95 -9.40 6.29
C LYS A 29 3.64 -8.63 6.26
N LEU A 30 3.52 -7.63 7.13
CA LEU A 30 2.33 -6.78 7.18
C LEU A 30 2.14 -6.02 5.87
N LEU A 31 3.22 -5.50 5.33
CA LEU A 31 3.17 -4.75 4.08
C LEU A 31 2.77 -5.66 2.92
N THR A 32 3.31 -6.87 2.88
CA THR A 32 2.94 -7.85 1.86
C THR A 32 1.46 -8.20 1.95
N THR A 33 0.95 -8.38 3.16
CA THR A 33 -0.46 -8.69 3.37
C THR A 33 -1.35 -7.55 2.87
N VAL A 34 -0.99 -6.31 3.19
CA VAL A 34 -1.75 -5.15 2.72
C VAL A 34 -1.75 -5.09 1.20
N ALA A 35 -0.59 -5.30 0.59
CA ALA A 35 -0.49 -5.27 -0.88
C ALA A 35 -1.37 -6.34 -1.50
N GLN A 36 -1.39 -7.54 -0.93
CA GLN A 36 -2.22 -8.63 -1.43
C GLN A 36 -3.70 -8.32 -1.29
N ASP A 37 -4.09 -7.71 -0.19
CA ASP A 37 -5.49 -7.33 0.03
C ASP A 37 -5.94 -6.33 -1.03
N ILE A 38 -5.09 -5.37 -1.35
CA ILE A 38 -5.42 -4.38 -2.35
C ILE A 38 -5.51 -5.02 -3.73
N GLU A 39 -4.56 -5.91 -4.07
CA GLU A 39 -4.60 -6.62 -5.34
C GLU A 39 -5.88 -7.44 -5.49
N THR A 40 -6.27 -8.13 -4.43
CA THR A 40 -7.49 -8.93 -4.44
C THR A 40 -8.71 -8.04 -4.65
N ALA A 41 -8.74 -6.90 -3.98
CA ALA A 41 -9.83 -5.95 -4.14
C ALA A 41 -9.92 -5.42 -5.57
N LEU A 42 -8.77 -5.16 -6.19
CA LEU A 42 -8.73 -4.71 -7.58
C LEU A 42 -9.29 -5.76 -8.53
N GLU A 43 -8.91 -7.03 -8.31
CA GLU A 43 -9.39 -8.12 -9.14
C GLU A 43 -10.90 -8.29 -9.04
N ASN A 44 -11.45 -8.03 -7.88
CA ASN A 44 -12.88 -8.17 -7.61
C ASN A 44 -13.64 -6.87 -7.80
N ASP A 45 -12.95 -5.83 -8.24
CA ASP A 45 -13.55 -4.50 -8.44
C ASP A 45 -14.25 -4.00 -7.17
N ASP A 46 -13.60 -4.20 -6.04
CA ASP A 46 -14.17 -3.89 -4.72
C ASP A 46 -13.19 -3.12 -3.85
N THR A 47 -12.54 -2.10 -4.44
CA THR A 47 -11.52 -1.33 -3.75
C THR A 47 -12.08 -0.53 -2.58
N GLY A 48 -13.38 -0.24 -2.60
CA GLY A 48 -14.01 0.46 -1.49
C GLY A 48 -14.06 -0.34 -0.20
N ALA A 49 -13.87 -1.66 -0.29
CA ALA A 49 -13.89 -2.52 0.88
C ALA A 49 -12.54 -2.61 1.58
N VAL A 50 -11.48 -2.06 0.97
CA VAL A 50 -10.15 -2.13 1.57
C VAL A 50 -10.08 -1.24 2.80
N ALA A 51 -9.64 -1.82 3.92
CA ALA A 51 -9.46 -1.07 5.15
C ALA A 51 -8.22 -0.20 5.03
N THR A 52 -8.36 1.10 5.31
CA THR A 52 -7.24 2.02 5.21
C THR A 52 -6.45 2.14 6.51
N GLU A 53 -7.04 1.73 7.62
CA GLU A 53 -6.37 1.84 8.92
C GLU A 53 -5.04 1.09 8.97
N PRO A 54 -4.94 -0.17 8.51
CA PRO A 54 -3.65 -0.86 8.50
C PRO A 54 -2.62 -0.18 7.60
N VAL A 55 -3.08 0.38 6.48
CA VAL A 55 -2.19 1.08 5.56
C VAL A 55 -1.63 2.35 6.22
N GLU A 56 -2.49 3.09 6.90
CA GLU A 56 -2.09 4.30 7.61
C GLU A 56 -1.09 3.98 8.72
N ALA A 57 -1.35 2.91 9.47
CA ALA A 57 -0.46 2.49 10.56
C ALA A 57 0.94 2.17 10.01
N LEU A 58 1.00 1.48 8.89
CA LEU A 58 2.27 1.17 8.27
C LEU A 58 2.97 2.42 7.74
N ALA A 59 2.20 3.35 7.17
CA ALA A 59 2.77 4.60 6.67
C ALA A 59 3.43 5.38 7.81
N VAL A 60 2.75 5.48 8.94
CA VAL A 60 3.30 6.15 10.12
C VAL A 60 4.56 5.44 10.60
N ARG A 61 4.52 4.11 10.65
CA ARG A 61 5.65 3.32 11.10
C ARG A 61 6.89 3.52 10.24
N PHE A 62 6.72 3.62 8.94
CA PHE A 62 7.84 3.76 8.01
C PHE A 62 8.28 5.20 7.78
N GLU A 63 7.53 6.16 8.27
CA GLU A 63 7.80 7.57 7.98
C GLU A 63 9.21 7.99 8.38
N ALA A 64 9.71 7.48 9.49
CA ALA A 64 11.04 7.84 9.98
C ALA A 64 12.15 7.07 9.27
N ASP A 65 11.96 5.76 9.10
CA ASP A 65 13.04 4.89 8.61
C ASP A 65 12.99 4.65 7.10
N HIS A 66 11.80 4.64 6.53
CA HIS A 66 11.61 4.35 5.11
C HIS A 66 10.61 5.33 4.51
N PRO A 67 10.99 6.61 4.38
CA PRO A 67 10.05 7.63 3.91
C PRO A 67 9.50 7.36 2.51
N SER A 68 10.28 6.68 1.65
CA SER A 68 9.78 6.34 0.33
C SER A 68 8.59 5.38 0.39
N LEU A 69 8.68 4.39 1.28
CA LEU A 69 7.57 3.45 1.47
C LEU A 69 6.36 4.16 2.06
N ALA A 70 6.59 5.03 3.03
CA ALA A 70 5.50 5.79 3.64
C ALA A 70 4.80 6.65 2.59
N GLY A 71 5.56 7.27 1.70
CA GLY A 71 5.00 8.09 0.63
C GLY A 71 4.10 7.29 -0.30
N VAL A 72 4.54 6.10 -0.72
CA VAL A 72 3.75 5.24 -1.58
C VAL A 72 2.46 4.82 -0.88
N LEU A 73 2.56 4.43 0.40
CA LEU A 73 1.39 4.02 1.17
C LEU A 73 0.37 5.15 1.29
N ARG A 74 0.83 6.37 1.50
CA ARG A 74 -0.08 7.52 1.59
C ARG A 74 -0.77 7.79 0.25
N GLN A 75 -0.04 7.63 -0.85
CA GLN A 75 -0.65 7.78 -2.17
C GLN A 75 -1.69 6.70 -2.43
N ILE A 76 -1.42 5.48 -1.98
CA ILE A 76 -2.39 4.39 -2.10
C ILE A 76 -3.66 4.71 -1.31
N MET A 77 -3.50 5.20 -0.09
CA MET A 77 -4.65 5.58 0.73
C MET A 77 -5.47 6.68 0.07
N ASP A 78 -4.80 7.67 -0.47
CA ASP A 78 -5.47 8.78 -1.14
C ASP A 78 -6.28 8.28 -2.33
N THR A 79 -5.68 7.40 -3.12
CA THR A 79 -6.35 6.84 -4.30
C THR A 79 -7.54 5.98 -3.90
N LEU A 80 -7.39 5.17 -2.85
CA LEU A 80 -8.49 4.35 -2.34
C LEU A 80 -9.64 5.22 -1.84
N GLY A 81 -9.30 6.31 -1.15
CA GLY A 81 -10.30 7.24 -0.66
C GLY A 81 -11.11 7.87 -1.78
N LYS A 82 -10.44 8.25 -2.85
CA LYS A 82 -11.12 8.82 -4.02
C LYS A 82 -12.00 7.79 -4.70
N ALA A 83 -11.53 6.55 -4.78
CA ALA A 83 -12.29 5.49 -5.41
C ALA A 83 -13.50 5.10 -4.57
N GLY A 84 -13.43 5.28 -3.27
CA GLY A 84 -14.50 4.91 -2.36
C GLY A 84 -15.65 5.90 -2.30
N ILE A 85 -15.50 7.04 -2.93
CA ILE A 85 -16.56 8.04 -3.00
C ILE A 85 -17.36 7.87 -4.26
#